data_8df7b7b53ccbeaf9e33f7691c55407ea
#
_entry.id   8df7b7b53ccbeaf9e33f7691c55407ea
#
_cell.length_a   1.000
_cell.length_b   1.000
_cell.length_c   1.000
_cell.angle_alpha   90.00
_cell.angle_beta   90.00
_cell.angle_gamma   90.00
#
_symmetry.space_group_name_H-M   'P 1'
#
loop_
_entity.id
_entity.type
_entity.pdbx_description
1 polymer ?
#
loop_
_entity_poly.entity_id
_entity_poly.type
_entity_poly.pdbx_seq_one_letter_code
_entity_poly.pdbx_strand_id
1 'polypeptide(L)'
;MYHNDRNRLLAAALLTAALSGCGDDGAATGQGLLDAEGTRDPWLVQYLVPGADFLGVHGLAFDADDNLYVGSVIGQTIYRVDTTTGEAEIFVGPPEGMADDLEFGPDGTLVWTSILTGKVHARSPDGSIRVLAEDLPGINSVAFDNDGRLFVTQVLWGDALWELDPQGEREPRRVIADQGHLNGFDFSRRGELYGPLLYKGTVVRVAVDSGELATVASGFRIPVAVNLDSRDNLYVPDTALGRIVRVDIDSGEKTLVASLAPGIDNLALDSRDRLFITNMVDNAILQVNTRTGATRTLTQSPLAAPGGLDVVREGGSDQIYLADLFSFKRIDGTSGTVTELHRGLRDRLEMPMTVSVRRGRATTSSWFTNAVQVMDLTTGESLAIHHDLEHPVDALELEPGEVLVAEQGRGRLLRLSGEQGAKRNTVRGDLPGLAAMRALPPDDIDDPVRYVYVTDTLAGELLRIDVRDGSSKVIAAGLQRPEGFDLTPEGDIVLAEAGRQRLVHIAPESGKVTEMARNLAIGFPAAEQTPPGYVQTGVGVSPSGAIYVSADRTSGLYKIVPQQPGSGR
;
A
#
# COMPACT_ATOMS: atom_id res chain seq x y z
N MET A 1 -1.60 -32.00 45.16
CA MET A 1 -1.61 -31.44 46.54
C MET A 1 -1.98 -29.96 46.43
N TYR A 2 -3.14 -29.66 46.92
CA TYR A 2 -3.66 -28.38 47.46
C TYR A 2 -3.71 -27.19 46.51
N HIS A 3 -4.86 -26.75 46.02
CA HIS A 3 -5.98 -26.01 46.68
C HIS A 3 -5.58 -24.55 46.91
N ASN A 4 -6.32 -23.49 46.65
CA ASN A 4 -7.77 -23.19 46.56
C ASN A 4 -7.86 -21.76 46.00
N ASP A 5 -8.78 -21.45 45.11
CA ASP A 5 -10.16 -20.95 45.29
C ASP A 5 -10.38 -19.54 45.85
N ARG A 6 -11.30 -18.85 45.18
CA ARG A 6 -12.24 -17.79 45.59
C ARG A 6 -11.87 -16.35 45.26
N ASN A 7 -12.73 -15.50 44.80
CA ASN A 7 -14.16 -15.44 44.48
C ASN A 7 -14.44 -14.07 43.88
N ARG A 8 -15.27 -13.97 42.83
CA ARG A 8 -16.58 -13.27 42.75
C ARG A 8 -16.62 -11.81 43.27
N LEU A 9 -17.18 -10.82 42.61
CA LEU A 9 -18.50 -10.61 42.02
C LEU A 9 -18.63 -9.15 41.51
N LEU A 10 -19.43 -8.98 40.43
CA LEU A 10 -20.37 -7.89 40.08
C LEU A 10 -19.86 -6.45 39.88
N ALA A 11 -20.13 -5.80 38.75
CA ALA A 11 -21.46 -5.32 38.43
C ALA A 11 -21.59 -4.91 36.95
N ALA A 12 -22.65 -5.35 36.33
CA ALA A 12 -23.17 -4.86 35.05
C ALA A 12 -23.85 -3.50 35.25
N ALA A 13 -23.64 -2.58 34.33
CA ALA A 13 -24.53 -1.47 34.10
C ALA A 13 -24.78 -1.33 32.60
N LEU A 14 -25.96 -1.77 32.18
CA LEU A 14 -26.59 -1.44 30.89
C LEU A 14 -26.86 0.07 30.84
N LEU A 15 -26.48 0.71 29.73
CA LEU A 15 -27.20 1.89 29.25
C LEU A 15 -27.42 1.75 27.74
N THR A 16 -28.64 1.37 27.40
CA THR A 16 -29.28 1.52 26.12
C THR A 16 -29.50 3.01 25.84
N ALA A 17 -29.01 3.51 24.71
CA ALA A 17 -29.52 4.74 24.11
C ALA A 17 -29.75 4.52 22.62
N ALA A 18 -30.99 4.79 22.25
CA ALA A 18 -31.62 4.51 20.99
C ALA A 18 -30.97 5.29 19.81
N LEU A 19 -30.85 4.59 18.70
CA LEU A 19 -30.71 5.16 17.35
C LEU A 19 -32.06 5.70 16.89
N SER A 20 -32.10 6.92 16.48
CA SER A 20 -33.10 7.42 15.51
C SER A 20 -32.56 8.61 14.75
N GLY A 21 -32.59 8.49 13.44
CA GLY A 21 -32.85 9.66 12.62
C GLY A 21 -31.87 10.00 11.51
N CYS A 22 -32.17 9.49 10.33
CA CYS A 22 -32.21 10.17 9.02
C CYS A 22 -31.00 11.00 8.56
N GLY A 23 -30.61 10.67 7.33
CA GLY A 23 -29.62 11.33 6.51
C GLY A 23 -29.90 12.79 6.22
N ASP A 24 -28.82 13.45 5.83
CA ASP A 24 -28.90 14.54 4.88
C ASP A 24 -27.53 14.68 4.19
N ASP A 25 -27.59 14.74 2.87
CA ASP A 25 -26.48 15.09 2.00
C ASP A 25 -26.02 16.51 2.33
N GLY A 26 -24.77 16.64 2.80
CA GLY A 26 -24.19 17.94 3.08
C GLY A 26 -22.68 17.90 2.94
N ALA A 27 -22.17 18.58 1.90
CA ALA A 27 -20.77 18.94 1.78
C ALA A 27 -20.22 19.41 3.13
N ALA A 28 -19.20 18.74 3.64
CA ALA A 28 -18.55 19.07 4.91
C ALA A 28 -17.88 20.45 4.81
N THR A 29 -18.63 21.49 5.17
CA THR A 29 -18.07 22.80 5.49
C THR A 29 -17.38 22.68 6.83
N GLY A 30 -16.04 22.94 6.85
CA GLY A 30 -15.21 22.86 8.03
C GLY A 30 -15.76 23.68 9.21
N GLN A 31 -16.39 22.99 10.15
CA GLN A 31 -16.64 23.56 11.48
C GLN A 31 -15.48 23.12 12.38
N GLY A 32 -14.66 24.08 12.82
CA GLY A 32 -13.60 23.84 13.80
C GLY A 32 -14.18 23.18 15.06
N LEU A 33 -13.64 22.00 15.40
CA LEU A 33 -13.95 21.29 16.64
C LEU A 33 -13.52 22.17 17.83
N LEU A 34 -14.40 22.31 18.81
CA LEU A 34 -14.06 22.90 20.12
C LEU A 34 -13.39 21.81 20.97
N ASP A 35 -12.35 22.18 21.70
CA ASP A 35 -11.79 21.30 22.74
C ASP A 35 -12.76 21.13 23.92
N ALA A 36 -12.41 20.24 24.86
CA ALA A 36 -13.25 19.97 26.04
C ALA A 36 -13.42 21.20 26.97
N GLU A 37 -12.68 22.28 26.73
CA GLU A 37 -12.72 23.54 27.47
C GLU A 37 -13.44 24.65 26.69
N GLY A 38 -13.93 24.36 25.45
CA GLY A 38 -14.66 25.32 24.62
C GLY A 38 -13.76 26.35 23.92
N THR A 39 -12.44 26.13 23.91
CA THR A 39 -11.49 26.90 23.12
C THR A 39 -11.44 26.36 21.70
N ARG A 40 -11.33 27.24 20.69
CA ARG A 40 -11.15 26.82 19.30
C ARG A 40 -9.77 26.17 19.16
N ASP A 41 -9.72 25.02 18.49
CA ASP A 41 -8.48 24.40 18.07
C ASP A 41 -7.64 25.42 17.28
N PRO A 42 -6.38 25.68 17.61
CA PRO A 42 -5.56 26.64 16.89
C PRO A 42 -5.26 26.24 15.44
N TRP A 43 -5.55 25.00 15.07
CA TRP A 43 -5.31 24.45 13.75
C TRP A 43 -6.61 24.03 13.04
N LEU A 44 -6.74 24.39 11.76
CA LEU A 44 -7.78 23.88 10.89
C LEU A 44 -7.25 22.67 10.13
N VAL A 45 -7.85 21.50 10.39
CA VAL A 45 -7.58 20.24 9.69
C VAL A 45 -8.65 20.04 8.63
N GLN A 46 -8.26 19.81 7.39
CA GLN A 46 -9.18 19.52 6.29
C GLN A 46 -8.54 18.54 5.30
N TYR A 47 -9.36 17.73 4.62
CA TYR A 47 -8.87 16.96 3.48
C TYR A 47 -8.60 17.90 2.29
N LEU A 48 -7.39 17.85 1.75
CA LEU A 48 -7.02 18.46 0.47
C LEU A 48 -7.38 17.50 -0.68
N VAL A 49 -7.07 16.22 -0.49
CA VAL A 49 -7.54 15.12 -1.35
C VAL A 49 -8.40 14.22 -0.47
N PRO A 50 -9.68 14.02 -0.80
CA PRO A 50 -10.57 13.16 -0.03
C PRO A 50 -10.02 11.74 0.08
N GLY A 51 -10.30 11.10 1.18
CA GLY A 51 -10.03 9.68 1.38
C GLY A 51 -10.96 8.79 0.57
N ALA A 52 -10.68 7.49 0.62
CA ALA A 52 -11.48 6.43 0.02
C ALA A 52 -11.76 5.33 1.05
N ASP A 53 -12.79 4.54 0.79
CA ASP A 53 -13.13 3.38 1.61
C ASP A 53 -12.12 2.23 1.42
N PHE A 54 -11.33 2.28 0.35
CA PHE A 54 -10.35 1.26 -0.02
C PHE A 54 -8.91 1.74 0.11
N LEU A 55 -8.01 0.82 0.44
CA LEU A 55 -6.57 1.02 0.51
C LEU A 55 -5.88 0.02 -0.44
N GLY A 56 -5.68 0.40 -1.71
CA GLY A 56 -4.98 -0.42 -2.69
C GLY A 56 -5.67 -1.76 -2.95
N VAL A 57 -6.65 -1.78 -3.86
CA VAL A 57 -7.40 -2.98 -4.23
C VAL A 57 -6.56 -3.96 -5.05
N HIS A 58 -6.73 -5.27 -4.81
CA HIS A 58 -6.06 -6.37 -5.52
C HIS A 58 -7.06 -7.40 -6.04
N GLY A 59 -7.10 -8.60 -5.46
CA GLY A 59 -7.96 -9.70 -5.86
C GLY A 59 -9.45 -9.43 -5.67
N LEU A 60 -10.29 -10.14 -6.39
CA LEU A 60 -11.73 -10.08 -6.24
C LEU A 60 -12.39 -11.43 -6.55
N ALA A 61 -13.46 -11.73 -5.83
CA ALA A 61 -14.26 -12.93 -6.01
C ALA A 61 -15.75 -12.68 -5.76
N PHE A 62 -16.59 -13.55 -6.32
CA PHE A 62 -18.01 -13.57 -6.05
C PHE A 62 -18.38 -14.79 -5.20
N ASP A 63 -19.31 -14.60 -4.25
CA ASP A 63 -19.95 -15.72 -3.61
C ASP A 63 -21.13 -16.28 -4.46
N ALA A 64 -21.75 -17.35 -3.99
CA ALA A 64 -22.85 -18.01 -4.70
C ALA A 64 -24.12 -17.13 -4.87
N ASP A 65 -24.23 -16.04 -4.14
CA ASP A 65 -25.32 -15.07 -4.18
C ASP A 65 -25.00 -13.84 -5.03
N ASP A 66 -23.88 -13.85 -5.78
CA ASP A 66 -23.35 -12.71 -6.58
C ASP A 66 -22.94 -11.50 -5.72
N ASN A 67 -22.55 -11.67 -4.46
CA ASN A 67 -21.92 -10.62 -3.69
C ASN A 67 -20.44 -10.54 -4.07
N LEU A 68 -19.95 -9.31 -4.31
CA LEU A 68 -18.55 -9.05 -4.65
C LEU A 68 -17.72 -8.86 -3.38
N TYR A 69 -16.60 -9.57 -3.31
CA TYR A 69 -15.56 -9.39 -2.28
C TYR A 69 -14.26 -8.94 -2.95
N VAL A 70 -13.56 -8.00 -2.30
CA VAL A 70 -12.34 -7.39 -2.84
C VAL A 70 -11.27 -7.37 -1.77
N GLY A 71 -10.11 -7.92 -2.11
CA GLY A 71 -8.93 -7.95 -1.26
C GLY A 71 -8.11 -6.67 -1.34
N SER A 72 -7.42 -6.38 -0.27
CA SER A 72 -6.41 -5.33 -0.18
C SER A 72 -5.20 -5.84 0.58
N VAL A 73 -4.04 -5.91 -0.08
CA VAL A 73 -2.78 -6.24 0.56
C VAL A 73 -2.37 -5.13 1.52
N ILE A 74 -2.32 -3.89 1.01
CA ILE A 74 -1.86 -2.73 1.79
C ILE A 74 -2.85 -2.42 2.91
N GLY A 75 -4.14 -2.44 2.64
CA GLY A 75 -5.18 -2.22 3.65
C GLY A 75 -5.40 -3.40 4.61
N GLN A 76 -4.73 -4.54 4.38
CA GLN A 76 -4.88 -5.75 5.21
C GLN A 76 -6.35 -6.11 5.44
N THR A 77 -7.18 -5.93 4.41
CA THR A 77 -8.65 -5.96 4.54
C THR A 77 -9.28 -6.67 3.36
N ILE A 78 -10.33 -7.42 3.62
CA ILE A 78 -11.28 -7.89 2.61
C ILE A 78 -12.55 -7.07 2.77
N TYR A 79 -12.99 -6.45 1.68
CA TYR A 79 -14.22 -5.67 1.61
C TYR A 79 -15.32 -6.47 0.92
N ARG A 80 -16.57 -6.26 1.34
CA ARG A 80 -17.76 -6.60 0.57
C ARG A 80 -18.25 -5.35 -0.14
N VAL A 81 -18.51 -5.45 -1.45
CA VAL A 81 -18.78 -4.29 -2.31
C VAL A 81 -20.14 -4.43 -2.97
N ASP A 82 -20.98 -3.42 -2.86
CA ASP A 82 -22.22 -3.34 -3.65
C ASP A 82 -21.89 -3.04 -5.11
N THR A 83 -22.21 -3.97 -6.00
CA THR A 83 -21.91 -3.84 -7.44
C THR A 83 -22.76 -2.79 -8.17
N THR A 84 -23.76 -2.20 -7.50
CA THR A 84 -24.64 -1.14 -8.02
C THR A 84 -24.14 0.24 -7.64
N THR A 85 -23.88 0.45 -6.33
CA THR A 85 -23.48 1.76 -5.77
C THR A 85 -21.98 1.94 -5.68
N GLY A 86 -21.20 0.86 -5.57
CA GLY A 86 -19.76 0.87 -5.30
C GLY A 86 -19.42 1.07 -3.82
N GLU A 87 -20.42 1.14 -2.94
CA GLU A 87 -20.22 1.21 -1.49
C GLU A 87 -19.55 -0.05 -0.96
N ALA A 88 -18.66 0.10 0.01
CA ALA A 88 -17.90 -0.98 0.59
C ALA A 88 -18.09 -1.07 2.11
N GLU A 89 -18.10 -2.29 2.60
CA GLU A 89 -18.04 -2.58 4.04
C GLU A 89 -16.87 -3.53 4.33
N ILE A 90 -16.25 -3.40 5.50
CA ILE A 90 -15.19 -4.30 5.93
C ILE A 90 -15.80 -5.66 6.25
N PHE A 91 -15.36 -6.72 5.54
CA PHE A 91 -15.78 -8.10 5.78
C PHE A 91 -14.78 -8.85 6.66
N VAL A 92 -13.48 -8.69 6.42
CA VAL A 92 -12.39 -9.12 7.31
C VAL A 92 -11.43 -7.95 7.45
N GLY A 93 -11.23 -7.47 8.68
CA GLY A 93 -10.35 -6.34 8.96
C GLY A 93 -8.89 -6.75 9.16
N PRO A 94 -8.02 -5.74 9.37
CA PRO A 94 -6.61 -5.99 9.63
C PRO A 94 -6.38 -6.63 11.00
N PRO A 95 -5.32 -7.44 11.16
CA PRO A 95 -4.33 -7.80 10.13
C PRO A 95 -4.74 -9.01 9.28
N GLU A 96 -5.79 -9.75 9.66
CA GLU A 96 -6.17 -11.04 9.07
C GLU A 96 -6.68 -10.91 7.63
N GLY A 97 -7.27 -9.77 7.28
CA GLY A 97 -7.88 -9.53 5.97
C GLY A 97 -6.88 -9.18 4.85
N MET A 98 -5.57 -9.28 5.08
CA MET A 98 -4.58 -9.09 4.02
C MET A 98 -4.81 -10.11 2.92
N ALA A 99 -5.43 -9.69 1.82
CA ALA A 99 -5.73 -10.56 0.68
C ALA A 99 -5.12 -10.01 -0.60
N ASP A 100 -4.22 -10.80 -1.21
CA ASP A 100 -3.73 -10.56 -2.56
C ASP A 100 -4.73 -11.12 -3.57
N ASP A 101 -5.15 -12.37 -3.37
CA ASP A 101 -6.22 -13.04 -4.10
C ASP A 101 -7.14 -13.80 -3.16
N LEU A 102 -8.37 -14.08 -3.59
CA LEU A 102 -9.39 -14.74 -2.77
C LEU A 102 -10.38 -15.53 -3.63
N GLU A 103 -10.92 -16.63 -3.08
CA GLU A 103 -11.83 -17.52 -3.78
C GLU A 103 -12.79 -18.20 -2.81
N PHE A 104 -14.03 -18.42 -3.23
CA PHE A 104 -15.01 -19.17 -2.46
C PHE A 104 -15.00 -20.67 -2.83
N GLY A 105 -14.81 -21.50 -1.83
CA GLY A 105 -14.95 -22.94 -1.98
C GLY A 105 -16.41 -23.39 -2.16
N PRO A 106 -16.62 -24.63 -2.63
CA PRO A 106 -17.97 -25.16 -2.87
C PRO A 106 -18.85 -25.26 -1.62
N ASP A 107 -18.27 -25.22 -0.43
CA ASP A 107 -18.96 -25.22 0.87
C ASP A 107 -19.23 -23.79 1.41
N GLY A 108 -18.88 -22.74 0.63
CA GLY A 108 -19.01 -21.34 1.02
C GLY A 108 -17.87 -20.83 1.92
N THR A 109 -16.82 -21.62 2.12
CA THR A 109 -15.61 -21.15 2.80
C THR A 109 -14.85 -20.17 1.89
N LEU A 110 -14.56 -18.97 2.39
CA LEU A 110 -13.67 -18.03 1.70
C LEU A 110 -12.21 -18.35 2.03
N VAL A 111 -11.39 -18.56 1.01
CA VAL A 111 -9.92 -18.73 1.14
C VAL A 111 -9.23 -17.54 0.53
N TRP A 112 -8.14 -17.06 1.16
CA TRP A 112 -7.32 -15.98 0.60
C TRP A 112 -5.83 -16.15 0.90
N THR A 113 -5.03 -15.53 0.07
CA THR A 113 -3.57 -15.52 0.15
C THR A 113 -3.06 -14.22 0.73
N SER A 114 -2.11 -14.29 1.65
CA SER A 114 -1.48 -13.11 2.28
C SER A 114 -0.02 -13.04 1.85
N ILE A 115 0.23 -12.35 0.72
CA ILE A 115 1.52 -12.35 0.02
C ILE A 115 2.70 -11.92 0.90
N LEU A 116 2.52 -10.91 1.78
CA LEU A 116 3.59 -10.37 2.62
C LEU A 116 3.92 -11.26 3.81
N THR A 117 2.95 -12.06 4.28
CA THR A 117 3.15 -12.94 5.45
C THR A 117 3.40 -14.39 5.08
N GLY A 118 3.22 -14.76 3.79
CA GLY A 118 3.38 -16.12 3.31
C GLY A 118 2.33 -17.09 3.84
N LYS A 119 1.14 -16.59 4.23
CA LYS A 119 0.06 -17.37 4.82
C LYS A 119 -1.12 -17.52 3.87
N VAL A 120 -1.81 -18.65 3.97
CA VAL A 120 -3.11 -18.89 3.34
C VAL A 120 -4.15 -19.04 4.44
N HIS A 121 -5.19 -18.23 4.38
CA HIS A 121 -6.25 -18.20 5.37
C HIS A 121 -7.55 -18.77 4.81
N ALA A 122 -8.42 -19.25 5.68
CA ALA A 122 -9.78 -19.64 5.35
C ALA A 122 -10.76 -19.12 6.39
N ARG A 123 -11.89 -18.58 5.92
CA ARG A 123 -13.03 -18.17 6.76
C ARG A 123 -14.23 -19.02 6.43
N SER A 124 -14.66 -19.80 7.41
CA SER A 124 -15.87 -20.62 7.29
C SER A 124 -17.15 -19.77 7.29
N PRO A 125 -18.29 -20.28 6.80
CA PRO A 125 -19.57 -19.54 6.80
C PRO A 125 -20.03 -19.09 8.19
N ASP A 126 -19.61 -19.77 9.26
CA ASP A 126 -19.90 -19.39 10.65
C ASP A 126 -19.03 -18.21 11.15
N GLY A 127 -18.10 -17.73 10.33
CA GLY A 127 -17.21 -16.60 10.61
C GLY A 127 -15.88 -16.97 11.23
N SER A 128 -15.61 -18.23 11.56
CA SER A 128 -14.33 -18.68 12.11
C SER A 128 -13.23 -18.60 11.06
N ILE A 129 -12.05 -18.06 11.45
CA ILE A 129 -10.88 -17.93 10.59
C ILE A 129 -9.81 -18.91 11.06
N ARG A 130 -9.14 -19.58 10.11
CA ARG A 130 -8.01 -20.47 10.34
C ARG A 130 -6.91 -20.27 9.29
N VAL A 131 -5.69 -20.66 9.61
CA VAL A 131 -4.56 -20.72 8.67
C VAL A 131 -4.53 -22.11 8.06
N LEU A 132 -4.51 -22.20 6.73
CA LEU A 132 -4.38 -23.47 5.98
C LEU A 132 -2.94 -23.85 5.70
N ALA A 133 -2.10 -22.84 5.46
CA ALA A 133 -0.67 -23.01 5.20
C ALA A 133 0.08 -21.72 5.61
N GLU A 134 1.36 -21.87 5.96
CA GLU A 134 2.29 -20.79 6.28
C GLU A 134 3.68 -21.09 5.73
N ASP A 135 4.63 -20.17 5.89
CA ASP A 135 5.99 -20.27 5.36
C ASP A 135 6.06 -20.40 3.83
N LEU A 136 5.11 -19.79 3.12
CA LEU A 136 5.06 -19.74 1.66
C LEU A 136 5.28 -18.29 1.16
N PRO A 137 6.53 -17.74 1.25
CA PRO A 137 6.78 -16.34 0.89
C PRO A 137 6.39 -16.06 -0.56
N GLY A 138 5.69 -14.94 -0.78
CA GLY A 138 5.19 -14.58 -2.10
C GLY A 138 3.99 -15.40 -2.55
N ILE A 139 3.24 -16.02 -1.61
CA ILE A 139 1.96 -16.67 -1.94
C ILE A 139 1.01 -15.63 -2.53
N ASN A 140 0.43 -15.93 -3.70
CA ASN A 140 -0.28 -14.93 -4.48
C ASN A 140 -1.71 -15.38 -4.82
N SER A 141 -1.91 -16.27 -5.78
CA SER A 141 -3.25 -16.61 -6.25
C SER A 141 -3.78 -17.91 -5.68
N VAL A 142 -5.12 -18.03 -5.68
CA VAL A 142 -5.85 -19.17 -5.14
C VAL A 142 -7.03 -19.53 -6.03
N ALA A 143 -7.25 -20.83 -6.25
CA ALA A 143 -8.47 -21.32 -6.88
C ALA A 143 -8.78 -22.77 -6.44
N PHE A 144 -10.07 -23.13 -6.53
CA PHE A 144 -10.54 -24.51 -6.38
C PHE A 144 -10.76 -25.17 -7.74
N ASP A 145 -10.38 -26.44 -7.88
CA ASP A 145 -10.81 -27.23 -9.02
C ASP A 145 -12.27 -27.71 -8.87
N ASN A 146 -12.79 -28.34 -9.93
CA ASN A 146 -14.18 -28.81 -9.96
C ASN A 146 -14.50 -29.92 -8.93
N ASP A 147 -13.47 -30.56 -8.36
CA ASP A 147 -13.59 -31.60 -7.34
C ASP A 147 -13.38 -31.06 -5.92
N GLY A 148 -13.16 -29.72 -5.79
CA GLY A 148 -12.93 -29.02 -4.53
C GLY A 148 -11.51 -29.14 -3.98
N ARG A 149 -10.54 -29.52 -4.83
CA ARG A 149 -9.12 -29.44 -4.48
C ARG A 149 -8.67 -27.97 -4.52
N LEU A 150 -7.85 -27.57 -3.57
CA LEU A 150 -7.38 -26.20 -3.41
C LEU A 150 -5.96 -26.04 -3.94
N PHE A 151 -5.75 -25.04 -4.78
CA PHE A 151 -4.44 -24.72 -5.34
C PHE A 151 -4.06 -23.27 -5.06
N VAL A 152 -2.75 -23.02 -4.87
CA VAL A 152 -2.19 -21.69 -4.66
C VAL A 152 -0.86 -21.53 -5.37
N THR A 153 -0.53 -20.30 -5.80
CA THR A 153 0.74 -19.99 -6.47
C THR A 153 1.65 -19.15 -5.60
N GLN A 154 2.97 -19.28 -5.80
CA GLN A 154 3.99 -18.37 -5.30
C GLN A 154 4.58 -17.57 -6.46
N VAL A 155 4.72 -16.25 -6.27
CA VAL A 155 5.39 -15.34 -7.20
C VAL A 155 6.36 -14.43 -6.43
N LEU A 156 7.16 -13.63 -7.11
CA LEU A 156 8.13 -12.67 -6.56
C LEU A 156 9.21 -13.32 -5.68
N TRP A 157 8.87 -13.84 -4.53
CA TRP A 157 9.79 -14.46 -3.55
C TRP A 157 9.75 -15.98 -3.55
N GLY A 158 9.06 -16.57 -4.52
CA GLY A 158 8.97 -17.98 -4.82
C GLY A 158 8.49 -18.19 -6.25
N ASP A 159 8.59 -19.40 -6.78
CA ASP A 159 8.07 -19.78 -8.10
C ASP A 159 7.56 -21.22 -8.02
N ALA A 160 6.32 -21.40 -7.57
CA ALA A 160 5.71 -22.70 -7.42
C ALA A 160 4.18 -22.66 -7.50
N LEU A 161 3.59 -23.79 -7.91
CA LEU A 161 2.18 -24.13 -7.71
C LEU A 161 2.09 -25.20 -6.62
N TRP A 162 1.22 -24.99 -5.65
CA TRP A 162 0.97 -25.89 -4.54
C TRP A 162 -0.47 -26.36 -4.54
N GLU A 163 -0.69 -27.61 -4.16
CA GLU A 163 -1.99 -28.13 -3.74
C GLU A 163 -2.04 -28.15 -2.21
N LEU A 164 -3.08 -27.56 -1.64
CA LEU A 164 -3.32 -27.47 -0.21
C LEU A 164 -4.47 -28.38 0.20
N ASP A 165 -4.44 -28.82 1.44
CA ASP A 165 -5.63 -29.39 2.06
C ASP A 165 -6.61 -28.28 2.46
N PRO A 166 -7.85 -28.26 1.95
CA PRO A 166 -8.84 -27.25 2.33
C PRO A 166 -9.18 -27.24 3.82
N GLN A 167 -8.85 -28.31 4.56
CA GLN A 167 -9.02 -28.37 6.01
C GLN A 167 -7.76 -27.91 6.78
N GLY A 168 -6.59 -27.83 6.11
CA GLY A 168 -5.33 -27.49 6.73
C GLY A 168 -4.73 -28.59 7.61
N GLU A 169 -5.16 -29.84 7.42
CA GLU A 169 -4.69 -30.98 8.23
C GLU A 169 -3.49 -31.71 7.64
N ARG A 170 -3.21 -31.48 6.34
CA ARG A 170 -2.11 -32.11 5.59
C ARG A 170 -1.13 -31.07 5.09
N GLU A 171 0.14 -31.47 5.01
CA GLU A 171 1.21 -30.64 4.45
C GLU A 171 0.94 -30.27 2.97
N PRO A 172 1.32 -29.04 2.53
CA PRO A 172 1.22 -28.63 1.14
C PRO A 172 1.99 -29.54 0.18
N ARG A 173 1.36 -29.94 -0.93
CA ARG A 173 2.00 -30.68 -2.01
C ARG A 173 2.44 -29.74 -3.13
N ARG A 174 3.75 -29.66 -3.39
CA ARG A 174 4.26 -28.89 -4.51
C ARG A 174 3.99 -29.63 -5.84
N VAL A 175 3.27 -28.97 -6.74
CA VAL A 175 2.91 -29.47 -8.07
C VAL A 175 4.02 -29.17 -9.09
N ILE A 176 4.41 -27.90 -9.18
CA ILE A 176 5.48 -27.41 -10.06
C ILE A 176 6.33 -26.36 -9.36
N ALA A 177 7.56 -26.14 -9.86
CA ALA A 177 8.46 -25.07 -9.43
C ALA A 177 9.30 -24.55 -10.60
N ASP A 178 9.85 -23.32 -10.44
CA ASP A 178 10.82 -22.70 -11.36
C ASP A 178 10.33 -22.62 -12.82
N GLN A 179 9.05 -22.29 -13.03
CA GLN A 179 8.41 -22.26 -14.35
C GLN A 179 8.20 -20.87 -14.93
N GLY A 180 8.54 -19.80 -14.20
CA GLY A 180 8.43 -18.41 -14.67
C GLY A 180 7.25 -17.67 -14.04
N HIS A 181 6.97 -17.97 -12.79
CA HIS A 181 5.99 -17.35 -11.92
C HIS A 181 4.58 -17.45 -12.50
N LEU A 182 3.98 -18.64 -12.34
CA LEU A 182 2.56 -18.85 -12.59
C LEU A 182 1.78 -17.98 -11.61
N ASN A 183 1.00 -17.03 -12.13
CA ASN A 183 0.23 -16.09 -11.33
C ASN A 183 -1.27 -16.41 -11.40
N GLY A 184 -2.16 -15.43 -11.28
CA GLY A 184 -3.61 -15.59 -11.22
C GLY A 184 -4.15 -16.64 -12.18
N PHE A 185 -4.70 -17.73 -11.68
CA PHE A 185 -5.10 -18.89 -12.45
C PHE A 185 -6.56 -19.27 -12.17
N ASP A 186 -7.16 -20.02 -13.09
CA ASP A 186 -8.52 -20.51 -12.97
C ASP A 186 -8.67 -21.88 -13.63
N PHE A 187 -9.73 -22.59 -13.27
CA PHE A 187 -10.05 -23.91 -13.80
C PHE A 187 -11.19 -23.85 -14.83
N SER A 188 -11.00 -24.48 -15.98
CA SER A 188 -12.06 -24.66 -16.94
C SER A 188 -13.12 -25.65 -16.45
N ARG A 189 -14.28 -25.67 -17.11
CA ARG A 189 -15.34 -26.66 -16.88
C ARG A 189 -14.88 -28.11 -17.11
N ARG A 190 -13.77 -28.30 -17.84
CA ARG A 190 -13.12 -29.61 -18.06
C ARG A 190 -12.17 -30.01 -16.93
N GLY A 191 -11.97 -29.15 -15.91
CA GLY A 191 -11.05 -29.35 -14.81
C GLY A 191 -9.58 -29.08 -15.16
N GLU A 192 -9.32 -28.36 -16.26
CA GLU A 192 -7.96 -27.98 -16.68
C GLU A 192 -7.59 -26.62 -16.09
N LEU A 193 -6.44 -26.51 -15.46
CA LEU A 193 -5.91 -25.26 -14.94
C LEU A 193 -5.30 -24.42 -16.07
N TYR A 194 -5.68 -23.15 -16.15
CA TYR A 194 -5.08 -22.15 -17.02
C TYR A 194 -4.51 -21.00 -16.17
N GLY A 195 -3.32 -20.50 -16.55
CA GLY A 195 -2.70 -19.37 -15.85
C GLY A 195 -1.59 -18.72 -16.65
N PRO A 196 -1.24 -17.46 -16.35
CA PRO A 196 -0.16 -16.75 -17.01
C PRO A 196 1.18 -17.09 -16.36
N LEU A 197 2.24 -17.20 -17.17
CA LEU A 197 3.61 -17.11 -16.70
C LEU A 197 4.06 -15.65 -16.79
N LEU A 198 4.06 -14.97 -15.64
CA LEU A 198 4.19 -13.52 -15.49
C LEU A 198 5.35 -12.93 -16.30
N TYR A 199 6.55 -13.47 -16.13
CA TYR A 199 7.76 -12.95 -16.77
C TYR A 199 8.04 -13.54 -18.15
N LYS A 200 7.27 -14.56 -18.59
CA LYS A 200 7.38 -15.12 -19.94
C LYS A 200 6.39 -14.52 -20.95
N GLY A 201 5.40 -13.77 -20.46
CA GLY A 201 4.36 -13.19 -21.30
C GLY A 201 3.54 -14.24 -22.05
N THR A 202 3.30 -15.39 -21.41
CA THR A 202 2.55 -16.52 -21.97
C THR A 202 1.43 -16.94 -21.04
N VAL A 203 0.37 -17.52 -21.62
CA VAL A 203 -0.67 -18.25 -20.90
C VAL A 203 -0.46 -19.73 -21.16
N VAL A 204 -0.49 -20.53 -20.11
CA VAL A 204 -0.29 -21.97 -20.14
C VAL A 204 -1.50 -22.72 -19.60
N ARG A 205 -1.63 -23.97 -20.03
CA ARG A 205 -2.44 -25.00 -19.38
C ARG A 205 -1.53 -25.86 -18.54
N VAL A 206 -1.95 -26.21 -17.34
CA VAL A 206 -1.19 -27.03 -16.38
C VAL A 206 -1.93 -28.33 -16.08
N ALA A 207 -1.28 -29.46 -16.26
CA ALA A 207 -1.75 -30.74 -15.78
C ALA A 207 -1.36 -30.89 -14.29
N VAL A 208 -2.28 -30.60 -13.36
CA VAL A 208 -2.02 -30.48 -11.91
C VAL A 208 -1.53 -31.78 -11.25
N ASP A 209 -1.75 -32.95 -11.87
CA ASP A 209 -1.28 -34.21 -11.33
C ASP A 209 0.17 -34.52 -11.73
N SER A 210 0.60 -34.12 -12.94
CA SER A 210 1.96 -34.36 -13.45
C SER A 210 2.88 -33.15 -13.38
N GLY A 211 2.32 -31.92 -13.29
CA GLY A 211 3.07 -30.66 -13.39
C GLY A 211 3.47 -30.29 -14.83
N GLU A 212 2.95 -30.98 -15.85
CA GLU A 212 3.25 -30.70 -17.26
C GLU A 212 2.54 -29.41 -17.70
N LEU A 213 3.30 -28.54 -18.42
CA LEU A 213 2.79 -27.28 -18.96
C LEU A 213 2.69 -27.34 -20.48
N ALA A 214 1.58 -26.79 -21.01
CA ALA A 214 1.40 -26.56 -22.44
C ALA A 214 1.06 -25.09 -22.70
N THR A 215 1.79 -24.41 -23.59
CA THR A 215 1.50 -23.02 -23.97
C THR A 215 0.22 -22.97 -24.77
N VAL A 216 -0.71 -22.09 -24.34
CA VAL A 216 -1.98 -21.80 -25.00
C VAL A 216 -1.87 -20.53 -25.84
N ALA A 217 -1.32 -19.45 -25.28
CA ALA A 217 -1.14 -18.18 -25.98
C ALA A 217 0.14 -17.48 -25.52
N SER A 218 0.68 -16.59 -26.35
CA SER A 218 1.91 -15.86 -26.07
C SER A 218 1.84 -14.42 -26.59
N GLY A 219 2.90 -13.61 -26.29
CA GLY A 219 3.03 -12.24 -26.75
C GLY A 219 2.19 -11.26 -25.92
N PHE A 220 2.00 -11.54 -24.65
CA PHE A 220 1.60 -10.58 -23.63
C PHE A 220 2.86 -9.86 -23.10
N ARG A 221 2.68 -8.68 -22.52
CA ARG A 221 3.79 -7.97 -21.90
C ARG A 221 3.96 -8.40 -20.43
N ILE A 222 2.92 -8.26 -19.64
CA ILE A 222 2.88 -8.70 -18.22
C ILE A 222 1.45 -9.21 -17.96
N PRO A 223 1.11 -10.46 -18.32
CA PRO A 223 -0.18 -11.04 -17.98
C PRO A 223 -0.18 -11.42 -16.50
N VAL A 224 -1.13 -10.92 -15.72
CA VAL A 224 -1.14 -11.08 -14.25
C VAL A 224 -2.13 -12.10 -13.73
N ALA A 225 -3.24 -12.31 -14.47
CA ALA A 225 -4.26 -13.25 -14.06
C ALA A 225 -4.96 -13.86 -15.27
N VAL A 226 -5.79 -14.86 -15.04
CA VAL A 226 -6.81 -15.31 -15.97
C VAL A 226 -8.09 -15.66 -15.21
N ASN A 227 -9.23 -15.59 -15.90
CA ASN A 227 -10.49 -16.12 -15.40
C ASN A 227 -11.33 -16.60 -16.58
N LEU A 228 -12.15 -17.64 -16.37
CA LEU A 228 -12.98 -18.26 -17.40
C LEU A 228 -14.45 -17.93 -17.18
N ASP A 229 -15.17 -17.62 -18.27
CA ASP A 229 -16.63 -17.49 -18.19
C ASP A 229 -17.33 -18.86 -18.26
N SER A 230 -18.67 -18.86 -18.14
CA SER A 230 -19.49 -20.08 -18.16
C SER A 230 -19.39 -20.89 -19.47
N ARG A 231 -18.66 -20.42 -20.48
CA ARG A 231 -18.46 -21.06 -21.80
C ARG A 231 -16.99 -21.40 -22.07
N ASP A 232 -16.14 -21.33 -21.06
CA ASP A 232 -14.69 -21.49 -21.17
C ASP A 232 -13.99 -20.44 -22.07
N ASN A 233 -14.55 -19.21 -22.22
CA ASN A 233 -13.79 -18.10 -22.76
C ASN A 233 -12.81 -17.60 -21.68
N LEU A 234 -11.53 -17.60 -21.99
CA LEU A 234 -10.47 -17.19 -21.08
C LEU A 234 -10.17 -15.69 -21.21
N TYR A 235 -10.28 -14.93 -20.13
CA TYR A 235 -9.95 -13.51 -20.09
C TYR A 235 -8.61 -13.30 -19.38
N VAL A 236 -7.75 -12.51 -20.01
CA VAL A 236 -6.37 -12.26 -19.57
C VAL A 236 -6.12 -10.77 -19.45
N PRO A 237 -5.93 -10.20 -18.25
CA PRO A 237 -5.45 -8.85 -18.08
C PRO A 237 -3.93 -8.78 -18.32
N ASP A 238 -3.53 -7.91 -19.25
CA ASP A 238 -2.13 -7.51 -19.47
C ASP A 238 -1.90 -6.17 -18.74
N THR A 239 -1.36 -6.23 -17.54
CA THR A 239 -1.30 -5.09 -16.61
C THR A 239 -0.46 -3.93 -17.16
N ALA A 240 0.66 -4.22 -17.82
CA ALA A 240 1.56 -3.19 -18.37
C ALA A 240 0.96 -2.46 -19.57
N LEU A 241 0.05 -3.09 -20.30
CA LEU A 241 -0.63 -2.51 -21.45
C LEU A 241 -2.04 -2.00 -21.13
N GLY A 242 -2.57 -2.33 -19.95
CA GLY A 242 -3.95 -2.01 -19.57
C GLY A 242 -4.97 -2.70 -20.47
N ARG A 243 -4.70 -3.91 -20.97
CA ARG A 243 -5.56 -4.61 -21.92
C ARG A 243 -6.20 -5.84 -21.30
N ILE A 244 -7.48 -6.02 -21.55
CA ILE A 244 -8.18 -7.28 -21.31
C ILE A 244 -8.29 -8.00 -22.65
N VAL A 245 -7.71 -9.19 -22.73
CA VAL A 245 -7.68 -10.01 -23.95
C VAL A 245 -8.44 -11.30 -23.69
N ARG A 246 -9.40 -11.62 -24.55
CA ARG A 246 -10.02 -12.95 -24.58
C ARG A 246 -9.15 -13.88 -25.40
N VAL A 247 -8.87 -15.07 -24.86
CA VAL A 247 -8.13 -16.14 -25.50
C VAL A 247 -9.07 -17.33 -25.72
N ASP A 248 -9.11 -17.84 -26.92
CA ASP A 248 -9.75 -19.13 -27.21
C ASP A 248 -8.81 -20.25 -26.77
N ILE A 249 -9.24 -21.08 -25.82
CA ILE A 249 -8.37 -22.07 -25.17
C ILE A 249 -7.95 -23.22 -26.07
N ASP A 250 -8.70 -23.50 -27.16
CA ASP A 250 -8.42 -24.58 -28.08
C ASP A 250 -7.47 -24.13 -29.22
N SER A 251 -7.61 -22.89 -29.73
CA SER A 251 -6.81 -22.35 -30.83
C SER A 251 -5.69 -21.40 -30.41
N GLY A 252 -5.78 -20.81 -29.24
CA GLY A 252 -4.88 -19.74 -28.77
C GLY A 252 -5.14 -18.38 -29.44
N GLU A 253 -6.24 -18.23 -30.21
CA GLU A 253 -6.59 -16.97 -30.86
C GLU A 253 -6.93 -15.90 -29.83
N LYS A 254 -6.37 -14.68 -30.01
CA LYS A 254 -6.54 -13.55 -29.12
C LYS A 254 -7.47 -12.50 -29.68
N THR A 255 -8.42 -12.05 -28.89
CA THR A 255 -9.33 -10.93 -29.20
C THR A 255 -9.23 -9.86 -28.12
N LEU A 256 -8.94 -8.61 -28.50
CA LEU A 256 -8.98 -7.49 -27.56
C LEU A 256 -10.43 -7.24 -27.11
N VAL A 257 -10.66 -7.26 -25.80
CA VAL A 257 -11.97 -6.97 -25.20
C VAL A 257 -12.07 -5.50 -24.81
N ALA A 258 -11.10 -5.00 -24.05
CA ALA A 258 -11.09 -3.61 -23.56
C ALA A 258 -9.67 -3.08 -23.43
N SER A 259 -9.54 -1.74 -23.46
CA SER A 259 -8.31 -1.02 -23.11
C SER A 259 -8.61 -0.07 -21.96
N LEU A 260 -7.87 -0.22 -20.88
CA LEU A 260 -7.95 0.51 -19.63
C LEU A 260 -6.62 1.24 -19.35
N ALA A 261 -6.52 1.96 -18.24
CA ALA A 261 -5.23 2.41 -17.77
C ALA A 261 -4.37 1.21 -17.32
N PRO A 262 -3.04 1.21 -17.54
CA PRO A 262 -2.14 0.21 -16.98
C PRO A 262 -2.27 0.08 -15.46
N GLY A 263 -1.92 -1.10 -14.92
CA GLY A 263 -2.07 -1.38 -13.48
C GLY A 263 -3.36 -2.12 -13.14
N ILE A 264 -4.08 -2.63 -14.17
CA ILE A 264 -5.15 -3.63 -13.95
C ILE A 264 -4.52 -4.89 -13.36
N ASP A 265 -5.25 -5.51 -12.43
CA ASP A 265 -4.74 -6.65 -11.66
C ASP A 265 -5.65 -7.87 -11.84
N ASN A 266 -6.31 -8.34 -10.81
CA ASN A 266 -7.18 -9.49 -10.87
C ASN A 266 -8.56 -9.16 -11.47
N LEU A 267 -9.23 -10.19 -11.97
CA LEU A 267 -10.56 -10.11 -12.51
C LEU A 267 -11.43 -11.26 -11.98
N ALA A 268 -12.74 -11.06 -11.93
CA ALA A 268 -13.72 -12.10 -11.63
C ALA A 268 -14.97 -11.95 -12.49
N LEU A 269 -15.67 -13.05 -12.69
CA LEU A 269 -16.98 -13.07 -13.35
C LEU A 269 -18.05 -13.51 -12.36
N ASP A 270 -19.20 -12.84 -12.40
CA ASP A 270 -20.36 -13.27 -11.64
C ASP A 270 -21.16 -14.40 -12.37
N SER A 271 -22.22 -14.90 -11.74
CA SER A 271 -23.07 -15.98 -12.28
C SER A 271 -23.71 -15.65 -13.66
N ARG A 272 -23.64 -14.38 -14.11
CA ARG A 272 -24.19 -13.89 -15.38
C ARG A 272 -23.11 -13.56 -16.41
N ASP A 273 -21.88 -13.99 -16.19
CA ASP A 273 -20.70 -13.65 -17.00
C ASP A 273 -20.43 -12.13 -17.09
N ARG A 274 -20.79 -11.35 -16.04
CA ARG A 274 -20.37 -9.95 -15.95
C ARG A 274 -18.96 -9.90 -15.40
N LEU A 275 -18.04 -9.29 -16.14
CA LEU A 275 -16.64 -9.20 -15.77
C LEU A 275 -16.39 -7.95 -14.93
N PHE A 276 -15.72 -8.15 -13.81
CA PHE A 276 -15.20 -7.09 -12.94
C PHE A 276 -13.69 -7.21 -12.85
N ILE A 277 -13.01 -6.07 -12.70
CA ILE A 277 -11.54 -6.00 -12.64
C ILE A 277 -11.10 -4.91 -11.70
N THR A 278 -10.03 -5.16 -10.97
CA THR A 278 -9.35 -4.16 -10.16
C THR A 278 -8.28 -3.43 -10.95
N ASN A 279 -8.02 -2.16 -10.59
CA ASN A 279 -6.83 -1.42 -10.98
C ASN A 279 -6.15 -0.91 -9.72
N MET A 280 -5.02 -1.52 -9.35
CA MET A 280 -4.32 -1.23 -8.10
C MET A 280 -3.69 0.17 -8.07
N VAL A 281 -3.32 0.72 -9.25
CA VAL A 281 -2.71 2.05 -9.35
C VAL A 281 -3.75 3.16 -9.17
N ASP A 282 -4.96 2.96 -9.71
CA ASP A 282 -6.08 3.90 -9.63
C ASP A 282 -6.97 3.63 -8.42
N ASN A 283 -6.63 2.63 -7.61
CA ASN A 283 -7.46 2.15 -6.49
C ASN A 283 -8.93 2.03 -6.92
N ALA A 284 -9.14 1.32 -8.03
CA ALA A 284 -10.41 1.30 -8.73
C ALA A 284 -10.96 -0.12 -8.94
N ILE A 285 -12.28 -0.23 -8.93
CA ILE A 285 -13.02 -1.42 -9.33
C ILE A 285 -13.88 -1.03 -10.54
N LEU A 286 -13.74 -1.79 -11.63
CA LEU A 286 -14.46 -1.52 -12.87
C LEU A 286 -15.24 -2.76 -13.30
N GLN A 287 -16.44 -2.54 -13.85
CA GLN A 287 -17.18 -3.54 -14.60
C GLN A 287 -16.93 -3.37 -16.09
N VAL A 288 -16.67 -4.46 -16.78
CA VAL A 288 -16.37 -4.47 -18.23
C VAL A 288 -17.43 -5.28 -18.98
N ASN A 289 -18.00 -4.69 -20.01
CA ASN A 289 -18.86 -5.42 -20.93
C ASN A 289 -17.99 -6.20 -21.92
N THR A 290 -17.94 -7.51 -21.78
CA THR A 290 -17.06 -8.40 -22.56
C THR A 290 -17.36 -8.42 -24.06
N ARG A 291 -18.55 -7.98 -24.47
CA ARG A 291 -18.96 -7.93 -25.88
C ARG A 291 -18.64 -6.61 -26.57
N THR A 292 -18.74 -5.48 -25.84
CA THR A 292 -18.58 -4.12 -26.42
C THR A 292 -17.30 -3.44 -26.00
N GLY A 293 -16.64 -3.92 -24.93
CA GLY A 293 -15.49 -3.28 -24.30
C GLY A 293 -15.86 -2.04 -23.46
N ALA A 294 -17.14 -1.70 -23.33
CA ALA A 294 -17.57 -0.58 -22.52
C ALA A 294 -17.34 -0.84 -21.03
N THR A 295 -16.91 0.17 -20.31
CA THR A 295 -16.58 0.09 -18.89
C THR A 295 -17.48 0.96 -18.03
N ARG A 296 -17.73 0.53 -16.80
CA ARG A 296 -18.36 1.31 -15.75
C ARG A 296 -17.49 1.23 -14.49
N THR A 297 -17.02 2.36 -14.02
CA THR A 297 -16.31 2.45 -12.74
C THR A 297 -17.33 2.29 -11.61
N LEU A 298 -17.09 1.36 -10.69
CA LEU A 298 -17.86 1.21 -9.46
C LEU A 298 -17.35 2.20 -8.43
N THR A 299 -16.04 2.18 -8.21
CA THR A 299 -15.34 3.08 -7.30
C THR A 299 -13.95 3.36 -7.82
N GLN A 300 -13.39 4.51 -7.43
CA GLN A 300 -12.03 4.93 -7.77
C GLN A 300 -11.56 6.00 -6.80
N SER A 301 -10.27 6.01 -6.46
CA SER A 301 -9.66 7.06 -5.64
C SER A 301 -8.44 7.68 -6.34
N PRO A 302 -8.21 9.00 -6.16
CA PRO A 302 -7.00 9.65 -6.68
C PRO A 302 -5.70 9.11 -6.07
N LEU A 303 -5.76 8.52 -4.87
CA LEU A 303 -4.63 7.94 -4.14
C LEU A 303 -4.94 6.48 -3.82
N ALA A 304 -3.92 5.62 -3.90
CA ALA A 304 -4.06 4.19 -3.60
C ALA A 304 -3.51 3.83 -2.21
N ALA A 305 -2.27 4.21 -1.95
CA ALA A 305 -1.57 3.96 -0.68
C ALA A 305 -0.58 5.11 -0.41
N PRO A 306 -1.09 6.31 -0.04
CA PRO A 306 -0.26 7.50 0.12
C PRO A 306 0.70 7.33 1.30
N GLY A 307 2.00 7.35 1.00
CA GLY A 307 3.09 7.24 1.95
C GLY A 307 3.81 8.57 2.21
N GLY A 308 5.15 8.54 2.20
CA GLY A 308 5.98 9.72 2.40
C GLY A 308 5.79 10.78 1.33
N LEU A 309 5.91 12.03 1.72
CA LEU A 309 5.74 13.18 0.83
C LEU A 309 6.79 14.26 1.12
N ASP A 310 6.99 15.14 0.15
CA ASP A 310 7.81 16.35 0.28
C ASP A 310 7.11 17.54 -0.38
N VAL A 311 7.36 18.76 0.10
CA VAL A 311 6.68 19.98 -0.32
C VAL A 311 7.66 20.98 -0.89
N VAL A 312 7.44 21.37 -2.14
CA VAL A 312 8.24 22.39 -2.81
C VAL A 312 7.34 23.56 -3.22
N ARG A 313 7.80 24.78 -3.00
CA ARG A 313 7.07 25.97 -3.46
C ARG A 313 7.50 26.32 -4.87
N GLU A 314 6.58 26.20 -5.81
CA GLU A 314 6.80 26.47 -7.23
C GLU A 314 5.73 27.38 -7.79
N GLY A 315 6.10 28.39 -8.59
CA GLY A 315 5.14 29.27 -9.25
C GLY A 315 4.17 30.01 -8.30
N GLY A 316 4.53 30.14 -7.02
CA GLY A 316 3.68 30.79 -6.00
C GLY A 316 2.69 29.86 -5.29
N SER A 317 2.61 28.57 -5.66
CA SER A 317 1.82 27.55 -4.99
C SER A 317 2.70 26.45 -4.39
N ASP A 318 2.17 25.73 -3.41
CA ASP A 318 2.81 24.56 -2.86
C ASP A 318 2.56 23.38 -3.80
N GLN A 319 3.60 22.64 -4.14
CA GLN A 319 3.54 21.40 -4.88
C GLN A 319 3.94 20.27 -3.95
N ILE A 320 3.03 19.34 -3.71
CA ILE A 320 3.26 18.18 -2.87
C ILE A 320 3.65 17.01 -3.77
N TYR A 321 4.87 16.53 -3.63
CA TYR A 321 5.35 15.31 -4.26
C TYR A 321 5.06 14.14 -3.33
N LEU A 322 4.33 13.14 -3.81
CA LEU A 322 3.80 12.05 -3.00
C LEU A 322 4.21 10.69 -3.58
N ALA A 323 4.78 9.85 -2.75
CA ALA A 323 4.96 8.43 -3.00
C ALA A 323 3.64 7.70 -2.71
N ASP A 324 3.07 7.04 -3.73
CA ASP A 324 1.76 6.37 -3.66
C ASP A 324 1.88 4.93 -4.17
N LEU A 325 2.84 4.19 -3.65
CA LEU A 325 3.23 2.81 -3.91
C LEU A 325 3.32 2.46 -5.41
N PHE A 326 2.19 2.46 -6.13
CA PHE A 326 2.13 2.09 -7.55
C PHE A 326 2.29 3.30 -8.48
N SER A 327 2.45 4.50 -7.93
CA SER A 327 2.63 5.73 -8.70
C SER A 327 3.43 6.78 -7.93
N PHE A 328 4.00 7.72 -8.67
CA PHE A 328 4.60 8.92 -8.14
C PHE A 328 3.78 10.11 -8.59
N LYS A 329 3.30 10.90 -7.67
CA LYS A 329 2.28 11.95 -7.91
C LYS A 329 2.74 13.31 -7.45
N ARG A 330 2.20 14.35 -8.10
CA ARG A 330 2.28 15.74 -7.67
C ARG A 330 0.88 16.28 -7.42
N ILE A 331 0.70 16.97 -6.31
CA ILE A 331 -0.58 17.52 -5.87
C ILE A 331 -0.43 19.01 -5.68
N ASP A 332 -1.34 19.80 -6.26
CA ASP A 332 -1.39 21.24 -6.05
C ASP A 332 -1.96 21.54 -4.66
N GLY A 333 -1.19 22.23 -3.82
CA GLY A 333 -1.54 22.52 -2.41
C GLY A 333 -2.70 23.50 -2.22
N THR A 334 -3.21 24.09 -3.30
CA THR A 334 -4.37 25.01 -3.26
C THR A 334 -5.65 24.30 -3.70
N SER A 335 -5.61 23.61 -4.83
CA SER A 335 -6.78 22.98 -5.45
C SER A 335 -6.97 21.52 -5.09
N GLY A 336 -5.94 20.84 -4.58
CA GLY A 336 -5.94 19.38 -4.40
C GLY A 336 -5.87 18.59 -5.71
N THR A 337 -5.60 19.25 -6.83
CA THR A 337 -5.50 18.58 -8.13
C THR A 337 -4.31 17.61 -8.13
N VAL A 338 -4.58 16.33 -8.36
CA VAL A 338 -3.60 15.26 -8.43
C VAL A 338 -3.13 15.09 -9.86
N THR A 339 -1.80 15.09 -10.07
CA THR A 339 -1.15 14.82 -11.35
C THR A 339 -0.24 13.60 -11.18
N GLU A 340 -0.46 12.55 -11.96
CA GLU A 340 0.45 11.41 -12.03
C GLU A 340 1.70 11.79 -12.83
N LEU A 341 2.87 11.66 -12.20
CA LEU A 341 4.17 11.89 -12.84
C LEU A 341 4.71 10.60 -13.43
N HIS A 342 4.69 9.53 -12.64
CA HIS A 342 5.09 8.18 -13.07
C HIS A 342 4.09 7.14 -12.58
N ARG A 343 3.90 6.11 -13.40
CA ARG A 343 2.98 5.01 -13.15
C ARG A 343 3.75 3.69 -13.12
N GLY A 344 3.60 2.93 -12.07
CA GLY A 344 4.17 1.58 -11.94
C GLY A 344 3.69 0.66 -13.07
N LEU A 345 4.49 -0.34 -13.42
CA LEU A 345 4.27 -1.33 -14.47
C LEU A 345 4.28 -0.76 -15.91
N ARG A 346 3.94 0.52 -16.10
CA ARG A 346 4.11 1.24 -17.38
C ARG A 346 5.50 1.85 -17.48
N ASP A 347 5.88 2.61 -16.46
CA ASP A 347 7.14 3.32 -16.37
C ASP A 347 8.14 2.51 -15.53
N ARG A 348 9.41 2.86 -15.61
CA ARG A 348 10.44 2.27 -14.72
C ARG A 348 10.38 2.96 -13.35
N LEU A 349 9.46 2.52 -12.51
CA LEU A 349 9.22 3.04 -11.16
C LEU A 349 9.36 1.92 -10.13
N GLU A 350 10.16 2.15 -9.09
CA GLU A 350 10.49 1.18 -8.04
C GLU A 350 9.49 1.23 -6.85
N MET A 351 8.19 1.27 -7.15
CA MET A 351 7.10 1.21 -6.15
C MET A 351 7.36 2.10 -4.91
N PRO A 352 7.38 3.43 -5.07
CA PRO A 352 7.84 4.36 -4.05
C PRO A 352 6.95 4.36 -2.80
N MET A 353 7.59 4.27 -1.63
CA MET A 353 6.95 4.39 -0.32
C MET A 353 7.22 5.74 0.33
N THR A 354 8.39 6.33 0.06
CA THR A 354 8.77 7.67 0.52
C THR A 354 9.41 8.47 -0.59
N VAL A 355 9.48 9.79 -0.40
CA VAL A 355 10.13 10.70 -1.32
C VAL A 355 10.78 11.86 -0.57
N SER A 356 11.94 12.27 -1.05
CA SER A 356 12.63 13.52 -0.70
C SER A 356 12.96 14.28 -1.97
N VAL A 357 12.67 15.59 -2.02
CA VAL A 357 12.92 16.44 -3.19
C VAL A 357 14.01 17.45 -2.87
N ARG A 358 15.08 17.41 -3.66
CA ARG A 358 16.18 18.37 -3.54
C ARG A 358 16.75 18.74 -4.91
N ARG A 359 17.04 20.00 -5.12
CA ARG A 359 17.68 20.52 -6.36
C ARG A 359 16.99 20.03 -7.65
N GLY A 360 15.65 20.00 -7.67
CA GLY A 360 14.87 19.53 -8.83
C GLY A 360 14.93 18.02 -9.07
N ARG A 361 15.36 17.24 -8.08
CA ARG A 361 15.39 15.77 -8.13
C ARG A 361 14.55 15.17 -7.02
N ALA A 362 13.88 14.08 -7.32
CA ALA A 362 13.18 13.25 -6.36
C ALA A 362 14.00 12.00 -6.07
N THR A 363 14.25 11.72 -4.80
CA THR A 363 14.82 10.46 -4.31
C THR A 363 13.71 9.69 -3.62
N THR A 364 13.35 8.53 -4.16
CA THR A 364 12.32 7.65 -3.60
C THR A 364 12.94 6.40 -3.01
N SER A 365 12.31 5.82 -1.98
CA SER A 365 12.69 4.52 -1.44
C SER A 365 11.51 3.55 -1.43
N SER A 366 11.82 2.27 -1.51
CA SER A 366 10.86 1.18 -1.44
C SER A 366 11.44 0.01 -0.67
N TRP A 367 10.88 -0.27 0.48
CA TRP A 367 11.22 -1.49 1.23
C TRP A 367 10.67 -2.74 0.52
N PHE A 368 9.64 -2.60 -0.33
CA PHE A 368 9.03 -3.70 -1.05
C PHE A 368 9.93 -4.22 -2.19
N THR A 369 10.53 -3.31 -2.99
CA THR A 369 11.49 -3.68 -4.06
C THR A 369 12.94 -3.68 -3.60
N ASN A 370 13.20 -3.31 -2.33
CA ASN A 370 14.56 -3.14 -1.79
C ASN A 370 15.42 -2.17 -2.62
N ALA A 371 14.80 -1.09 -3.09
CA ALA A 371 15.43 -0.15 -4.00
C ALA A 371 15.31 1.31 -3.53
N VAL A 372 16.28 2.12 -3.97
CA VAL A 372 16.24 3.58 -3.93
C VAL A 372 16.41 4.09 -5.35
N GLN A 373 15.51 4.99 -5.78
CA GLN A 373 15.53 5.57 -7.13
C GLN A 373 15.67 7.09 -7.06
N VAL A 374 16.52 7.64 -7.92
CA VAL A 374 16.69 9.10 -8.11
C VAL A 374 16.15 9.48 -9.48
N MET A 375 15.25 10.47 -9.52
CA MET A 375 14.59 10.94 -10.74
C MET A 375 14.77 12.44 -10.91
N ASP A 376 14.92 12.90 -12.14
CA ASP A 376 14.88 14.32 -12.51
C ASP A 376 13.40 14.75 -12.64
N LEU A 377 12.97 15.74 -11.87
CA LEU A 377 11.58 16.20 -11.87
C LEU A 377 11.20 17.02 -13.11
N THR A 378 12.17 17.54 -13.86
CA THR A 378 11.92 18.32 -15.08
C THR A 378 11.70 17.41 -16.28
N THR A 379 12.54 16.38 -16.41
CA THR A 379 12.52 15.46 -17.56
C THR A 379 11.73 14.19 -17.29
N GLY A 380 11.53 13.82 -16.01
CA GLY A 380 10.97 12.53 -15.59
C GLY A 380 11.94 11.36 -15.76
N GLU A 381 13.22 11.64 -16.08
CA GLU A 381 14.21 10.58 -16.32
C GLU A 381 14.68 9.96 -15.00
N SER A 382 14.78 8.63 -14.96
CA SER A 382 15.43 7.90 -13.87
C SER A 382 16.95 8.03 -14.01
N LEU A 383 17.55 8.78 -13.09
CA LEU A 383 18.99 9.07 -13.08
C LEU A 383 19.82 7.93 -12.47
N ALA A 384 19.29 7.29 -11.44
CA ALA A 384 19.91 6.15 -10.77
C ALA A 384 18.87 5.26 -10.10
N ILE A 385 19.17 3.94 -10.04
CA ILE A 385 18.44 2.99 -9.21
C ILE A 385 19.48 2.17 -8.46
N HIS A 386 19.35 2.12 -7.13
CA HIS A 386 20.23 1.38 -6.23
C HIS A 386 19.46 0.20 -5.65
N HIS A 387 19.87 -1.02 -6.00
CA HIS A 387 19.38 -2.28 -5.46
C HIS A 387 20.33 -2.84 -4.40
N ASP A 388 20.11 -4.08 -3.97
CA ASP A 388 20.88 -4.79 -2.94
C ASP A 388 20.88 -4.08 -1.57
N LEU A 389 19.75 -3.48 -1.24
CA LEU A 389 19.41 -2.90 0.05
C LEU A 389 18.49 -3.85 0.80
N GLU A 390 18.35 -3.63 2.10
CA GLU A 390 17.44 -4.40 2.94
C GLU A 390 16.47 -3.46 3.65
N HIS A 391 15.22 -3.48 3.20
CA HIS A 391 14.14 -2.59 3.64
C HIS A 391 14.57 -1.12 3.73
N PRO A 392 14.95 -0.46 2.62
CA PRO A 392 15.20 0.97 2.62
C PRO A 392 13.87 1.71 2.81
N VAL A 393 13.68 2.32 3.97
CA VAL A 393 12.41 2.97 4.37
C VAL A 393 12.38 4.46 4.08
N ASP A 394 13.55 5.11 3.95
CA ASP A 394 13.67 6.49 3.47
C ASP A 394 15.03 6.74 2.83
N ALA A 395 15.11 7.73 1.94
CA ALA A 395 16.37 8.12 1.31
C ALA A 395 16.36 9.59 0.90
N LEU A 396 17.53 10.22 0.92
CA LEU A 396 17.72 11.57 0.39
C LEU A 396 19.07 11.73 -0.31
N GLU A 397 19.10 12.56 -1.34
CA GLU A 397 20.35 12.92 -2.03
C GLU A 397 21.07 14.00 -1.22
N LEU A 398 22.28 13.70 -0.72
CA LEU A 398 23.15 14.66 -0.04
C LEU A 398 23.72 15.65 -1.04
N GLU A 399 24.37 15.10 -2.06
CA GLU A 399 24.92 15.77 -3.24
C GLU A 399 24.58 14.95 -4.48
N PRO A 400 24.62 15.54 -5.71
CA PRO A 400 24.35 14.79 -6.94
C PRO A 400 25.19 13.51 -7.04
N GLY A 401 24.51 12.35 -7.03
CA GLY A 401 25.14 11.03 -7.05
C GLY A 401 25.64 10.53 -5.69
N GLU A 402 25.32 11.21 -4.59
CA GLU A 402 25.58 10.77 -3.24
C GLU A 402 24.26 10.68 -2.46
N VAL A 403 23.85 9.48 -2.09
CA VAL A 403 22.55 9.22 -1.45
C VAL A 403 22.76 8.68 -0.04
N LEU A 404 22.04 9.23 0.93
CA LEU A 404 21.90 8.68 2.27
C LEU A 404 20.61 7.87 2.34
N VAL A 405 20.70 6.64 2.86
CA VAL A 405 19.61 5.67 2.92
C VAL A 405 19.37 5.25 4.36
N ALA A 406 18.13 5.32 4.81
CA ALA A 406 17.66 4.67 6.03
C ALA A 406 17.39 3.19 5.73
N GLU A 407 18.42 2.35 5.84
CA GLU A 407 18.33 0.90 5.60
C GLU A 407 17.88 0.20 6.87
N GLN A 408 16.57 0.12 7.06
CA GLN A 408 15.93 -0.37 8.30
C GLN A 408 16.20 -1.86 8.54
N GLY A 409 16.16 -2.70 7.49
CA GLY A 409 16.42 -4.14 7.63
C GLY A 409 17.81 -4.47 8.17
N ARG A 410 18.77 -3.54 8.06
CA ARG A 410 20.10 -3.64 8.68
C ARG A 410 20.31 -2.67 9.83
N GLY A 411 19.29 -1.95 10.23
CA GLY A 411 19.34 -1.01 11.36
C GLY A 411 20.40 0.06 11.20
N ARG A 412 20.57 0.65 10.00
CA ARG A 412 21.67 1.60 9.75
C ARG A 412 21.33 2.74 8.80
N LEU A 413 22.02 3.86 8.95
CA LEU A 413 22.17 4.86 7.91
C LEU A 413 23.34 4.48 7.01
N LEU A 414 23.06 4.33 5.72
CA LEU A 414 24.01 3.93 4.69
C LEU A 414 24.22 5.07 3.69
N ARG A 415 25.48 5.44 3.44
CA ARG A 415 25.87 6.38 2.40
C ARG A 415 26.27 5.61 1.14
N LEU A 416 25.61 5.91 0.03
CA LEU A 416 25.93 5.43 -1.31
C LEU A 416 26.64 6.55 -2.05
N SER A 417 27.78 6.26 -2.68
CA SER A 417 28.52 7.24 -3.49
C SER A 417 29.34 6.57 -4.60
N GLY A 418 29.93 7.37 -5.50
CA GLY A 418 30.63 6.87 -6.67
C GLY A 418 29.67 6.40 -7.76
N GLU A 419 30.23 5.86 -8.83
CA GLU A 419 29.45 5.42 -9.99
C GLU A 419 28.37 4.42 -9.56
N GLN A 420 27.11 4.75 -9.81
CA GLN A 420 25.91 3.96 -9.43
C GLN A 420 25.88 3.50 -7.97
N GLY A 421 26.45 4.27 -7.02
CA GLY A 421 26.47 3.94 -5.60
C GLY A 421 27.37 2.75 -5.23
N ALA A 422 28.43 2.51 -6.02
CA ALA A 422 29.36 1.40 -5.80
C ALA A 422 30.12 1.47 -4.46
N LYS A 423 30.28 2.67 -3.91
CA LYS A 423 30.86 2.86 -2.58
C LYS A 423 29.74 2.92 -1.54
N ARG A 424 29.77 1.99 -0.58
CA ARG A 424 28.75 1.83 0.47
C ARG A 424 29.40 1.97 1.85
N ASN A 425 29.12 3.06 2.56
CA ASN A 425 29.69 3.34 3.86
C ASN A 425 28.58 3.50 4.92
N THR A 426 28.62 2.71 5.98
CA THR A 426 27.73 2.90 7.13
C THR A 426 28.13 4.18 7.87
N VAL A 427 27.19 5.12 7.95
CA VAL A 427 27.34 6.36 8.74
C VAL A 427 27.04 6.07 10.19
N ARG A 428 25.95 5.37 10.47
CA ARG A 428 25.48 5.01 11.81
C ARG A 428 24.77 3.66 11.79
N GLY A 429 25.08 2.79 12.75
CA GLY A 429 24.36 1.55 13.05
C GLY A 429 23.50 1.64 14.29
N ASP A 430 22.97 0.51 14.71
CA ASP A 430 22.14 0.34 15.93
C ASP A 430 20.87 1.20 15.94
N LEU A 431 20.18 1.25 14.79
CA LEU A 431 18.94 2.00 14.56
C LEU A 431 17.85 1.06 13.98
N PRO A 432 17.38 0.06 14.73
CA PRO A 432 16.45 -0.95 14.21
C PRO A 432 15.05 -0.41 13.88
N GLY A 433 14.68 0.73 14.42
CA GLY A 433 13.37 1.37 14.22
C GLY A 433 13.39 2.53 13.23
N LEU A 434 14.40 2.61 12.33
CA LEU A 434 14.44 3.67 11.31
C LEU A 434 13.12 3.79 10.56
N ALA A 435 12.62 5.03 10.41
CA ALA A 435 11.44 5.35 9.63
C ALA A 435 11.71 6.53 8.68
N ALA A 436 11.65 7.77 9.14
CA ALA A 436 11.81 8.94 8.29
C ALA A 436 13.15 9.67 8.52
N MET A 437 13.57 10.39 7.51
CA MET A 437 14.80 11.18 7.54
C MET A 437 14.59 12.52 6.85
N ARG A 438 15.10 13.62 7.44
CA ARG A 438 15.14 14.95 6.81
C ARG A 438 16.51 15.59 7.01
N ALA A 439 17.02 16.19 5.96
CA ALA A 439 18.24 16.99 6.04
C ALA A 439 17.97 18.30 6.78
N LEU A 440 18.87 18.69 7.71
CA LEU A 440 18.88 20.07 8.14
C LEU A 440 19.36 20.94 6.96
N PRO A 441 18.61 22.00 6.60
CA PRO A 441 19.09 22.95 5.63
C PRO A 441 20.45 23.50 6.09
N PRO A 442 21.47 23.51 5.23
CA PRO A 442 22.69 24.25 5.51
C PRO A 442 22.40 25.77 5.47
N ASP A 443 23.27 26.56 6.09
CA ASP A 443 23.17 28.03 6.07
C ASP A 443 23.21 28.58 4.64
N ASP A 444 23.95 27.93 3.75
CA ASP A 444 23.95 28.13 2.29
C ASP A 444 23.47 26.85 1.58
N ILE A 445 22.62 26.98 0.55
CA ILE A 445 22.10 25.84 -0.23
C ILE A 445 23.20 25.03 -0.91
N ASP A 446 24.34 25.67 -1.20
CA ASP A 446 25.50 25.04 -1.84
C ASP A 446 26.41 24.34 -0.83
N ASP A 447 26.21 24.54 0.46
CA ASP A 447 26.96 23.83 1.48
C ASP A 447 26.50 22.36 1.59
N PRO A 448 27.43 21.42 1.87
CA PRO A 448 27.08 20.02 2.03
C PRO A 448 26.21 19.81 3.30
N VAL A 449 25.24 18.92 3.19
CA VAL A 449 24.43 18.51 4.36
C VAL A 449 25.35 17.93 5.43
N ARG A 450 25.27 18.49 6.62
CA ARG A 450 26.04 18.02 7.78
C ARG A 450 25.20 17.20 8.74
N TYR A 451 23.97 17.62 8.98
CA TYR A 451 23.10 16.98 9.96
C TYR A 451 21.82 16.49 9.28
N VAL A 452 21.37 15.34 9.74
CA VAL A 452 20.03 14.82 9.43
C VAL A 452 19.28 14.58 10.74
N TYR A 453 17.98 14.84 10.71
CA TYR A 453 17.07 14.30 11.70
C TYR A 453 16.57 12.94 11.21
N VAL A 454 16.32 12.04 12.17
CA VAL A 454 15.86 10.67 11.91
C VAL A 454 14.87 10.27 12.99
N THR A 455 13.75 9.68 12.61
CA THR A 455 12.85 9.02 13.56
C THR A 455 13.24 7.55 13.74
N ASP A 456 13.26 7.10 15.00
CA ASP A 456 13.28 5.69 15.37
C ASP A 456 11.92 5.31 15.96
N THR A 457 11.11 4.63 15.16
CA THR A 457 9.73 4.23 15.49
C THR A 457 9.66 3.25 16.66
N LEU A 458 10.64 2.36 16.78
CA LEU A 458 10.68 1.35 17.85
C LEU A 458 11.20 1.93 19.17
N ALA A 459 12.23 2.77 19.11
CA ALA A 459 12.75 3.46 20.30
C ALA A 459 11.82 4.60 20.77
N GLY A 460 10.95 5.11 19.89
CA GLY A 460 10.10 6.26 20.17
C GLY A 460 10.92 7.55 20.29
N GLU A 461 11.91 7.72 19.44
CA GLU A 461 12.87 8.83 19.48
C GLU A 461 12.95 9.60 18.17
N LEU A 462 13.29 10.88 18.30
CA LEU A 462 13.78 11.73 17.22
C LEU A 462 15.25 12.04 17.49
N LEU A 463 16.11 11.71 16.54
CA LEU A 463 17.56 11.84 16.64
C LEU A 463 18.07 12.89 15.66
N ARG A 464 19.13 13.64 16.04
CA ARG A 464 19.97 14.40 15.10
C ARG A 464 21.29 13.68 14.94
N ILE A 465 21.71 13.42 13.71
CA ILE A 465 22.94 12.67 13.38
C ILE A 465 23.85 13.53 12.51
N ASP A 466 25.14 13.66 12.86
CA ASP A 466 26.18 14.23 12.00
C ASP A 466 26.57 13.17 10.95
N VAL A 467 26.31 13.44 9.66
CA VAL A 467 26.56 12.47 8.57
C VAL A 467 28.04 12.23 8.28
N ARG A 468 28.96 13.00 8.87
CA ARG A 468 30.41 12.85 8.66
C ARG A 468 31.05 11.81 9.58
N ASP A 469 30.57 11.71 10.82
CA ASP A 469 31.16 10.85 11.85
C ASP A 469 30.16 9.92 12.55
N GLY A 470 28.86 10.02 12.22
CA GLY A 470 27.81 9.21 12.79
C GLY A 470 27.43 9.54 14.25
N SER A 471 27.99 10.62 14.82
CA SER A 471 27.61 11.07 16.14
C SER A 471 26.14 11.49 16.20
N SER A 472 25.46 11.19 17.30
CA SER A 472 24.02 11.45 17.42
C SER A 472 23.66 12.14 18.73
N LYS A 473 22.55 12.91 18.69
CA LYS A 473 21.91 13.52 19.84
C LYS A 473 20.42 13.20 19.80
N VAL A 474 19.86 12.69 20.90
CA VAL A 474 18.40 12.57 21.07
C VAL A 474 17.82 13.98 21.23
N ILE A 475 16.86 14.31 20.40
CA ILE A 475 16.13 15.59 20.38
C ILE A 475 14.84 15.47 21.19
N ALA A 476 14.08 14.38 20.96
CA ALA A 476 12.88 14.06 21.72
C ALA A 476 12.78 12.56 21.91
N ALA A 477 12.18 12.13 23.02
CA ALA A 477 11.97 10.73 23.36
C ALA A 477 10.59 10.51 23.99
N GLY A 478 10.17 9.24 24.11
CA GLY A 478 8.86 8.86 24.64
C GLY A 478 7.71 9.09 23.67
N LEU A 479 8.02 9.25 22.38
CA LEU A 479 7.05 9.30 21.31
C LEU A 479 6.48 7.90 21.03
N GLN A 480 5.23 7.81 20.58
CA GLN A 480 4.63 6.53 20.20
C GLN A 480 4.60 6.39 18.69
N ARG A 481 5.41 5.50 18.16
CA ARG A 481 5.57 5.27 16.72
C ARG A 481 5.76 6.60 15.97
N PRO A 482 6.86 7.36 16.24
CA PRO A 482 7.15 8.53 15.42
C PRO A 482 7.47 8.07 13.99
N GLU A 483 6.82 8.69 13.01
CA GLU A 483 7.01 8.38 11.59
C GLU A 483 7.50 9.63 10.84
N GLY A 484 6.79 10.04 9.78
CA GLY A 484 7.17 11.20 8.99
C GLY A 484 7.18 12.50 9.77
N PHE A 485 8.06 13.38 9.39
CA PHE A 485 8.20 14.72 9.97
C PHE A 485 8.81 15.67 8.94
N ASP A 486 8.69 16.97 9.22
CA ASP A 486 9.37 18.00 8.45
C ASP A 486 9.70 19.20 9.33
N LEU A 487 10.51 20.12 8.79
CA LEU A 487 10.99 21.31 9.48
C LEU A 487 10.11 22.51 9.13
N THR A 488 9.74 23.30 10.12
CA THR A 488 9.16 24.62 9.88
C THR A 488 10.22 25.59 9.36
N PRO A 489 9.83 26.72 8.74
CA PRO A 489 10.78 27.77 8.34
C PRO A 489 11.65 28.30 9.48
N GLU A 490 11.16 28.22 10.73
CA GLU A 490 11.88 28.63 11.94
C GLU A 490 12.83 27.55 12.46
N GLY A 491 12.80 26.34 11.89
CA GLY A 491 13.65 25.21 12.29
C GLY A 491 13.05 24.31 13.38
N ASP A 492 11.82 24.56 13.78
CA ASP A 492 11.06 23.64 14.62
C ASP A 492 10.59 22.42 13.81
N ILE A 493 10.14 21.37 14.48
CA ILE A 493 9.80 20.10 13.83
C ILE A 493 8.31 19.83 13.99
N VAL A 494 7.64 19.49 12.90
CA VAL A 494 6.28 18.93 12.88
C VAL A 494 6.39 17.44 12.60
N LEU A 495 5.88 16.60 13.50
CA LEU A 495 6.07 15.15 13.46
C LEU A 495 4.74 14.40 13.63
N ALA A 496 4.55 13.36 12.83
CA ALA A 496 3.45 12.41 12.97
C ALA A 496 3.78 11.40 14.09
N GLU A 497 3.10 11.51 15.22
CA GLU A 497 3.09 10.50 16.28
C GLU A 497 1.98 9.48 15.95
N ALA A 498 2.31 8.57 15.02
CA ALA A 498 1.38 7.65 14.37
C ALA A 498 0.67 6.71 15.37
N GLY A 499 1.37 6.29 16.43
CA GLY A 499 0.80 5.46 17.50
C GLY A 499 -0.27 6.16 18.35
N ARG A 500 -0.37 7.49 18.26
CA ARG A 500 -1.41 8.30 18.91
C ARG A 500 -2.31 9.02 17.91
N GLN A 501 -2.15 8.77 16.63
CA GLN A 501 -2.93 9.38 15.56
C GLN A 501 -3.00 10.91 15.64
N ARG A 502 -1.82 11.53 15.90
CA ARG A 502 -1.71 12.98 16.09
C ARG A 502 -0.46 13.57 15.43
N LEU A 503 -0.49 14.89 15.21
CA LEU A 503 0.70 15.68 14.95
C LEU A 503 1.19 16.36 16.22
N VAL A 504 2.50 16.44 16.34
CA VAL A 504 3.16 17.18 17.40
C VAL A 504 4.17 18.17 16.83
N HIS A 505 4.31 19.31 17.53
CA HIS A 505 5.37 20.28 17.34
C HIS A 505 6.48 20.01 18.34
N ILE A 506 7.73 20.00 17.91
CA ILE A 506 8.90 19.75 18.73
C ILE A 506 9.88 20.92 18.56
N ALA A 507 10.19 21.60 19.66
CA ALA A 507 11.25 22.62 19.70
C ALA A 507 12.60 21.94 19.91
N PRO A 508 13.51 21.89 18.89
CA PRO A 508 14.71 21.03 18.92
C PRO A 508 15.73 21.43 19.99
N GLU A 509 15.75 22.69 20.43
CA GLU A 509 16.67 23.16 21.46
C GLU A 509 16.31 22.61 22.86
N SER A 510 15.00 22.50 23.16
CA SER A 510 14.50 22.06 24.46
C SER A 510 13.98 20.62 24.48
N GLY A 511 13.71 20.04 23.32
CA GLY A 511 13.02 18.76 23.18
C GLY A 511 11.54 18.81 23.60
N LYS A 512 10.96 20.02 23.78
CA LYS A 512 9.57 20.17 24.20
C LYS A 512 8.63 19.71 23.09
N VAL A 513 7.75 18.76 23.42
CA VAL A 513 6.72 18.22 22.55
C VAL A 513 5.37 18.86 22.88
N THR A 514 4.68 19.40 21.89
CA THR A 514 3.35 20.04 22.03
C THR A 514 2.40 19.47 20.98
N GLU A 515 1.21 19.07 21.38
CA GLU A 515 0.18 18.57 20.45
C GLU A 515 -0.31 19.71 19.54
N MET A 516 -0.47 19.40 18.24
CA MET A 516 -0.99 20.31 17.22
C MET A 516 -2.36 19.89 16.71
N ALA A 517 -2.51 18.62 16.32
CA ALA A 517 -3.75 18.08 15.77
C ALA A 517 -3.88 16.61 16.20
N ARG A 518 -5.09 16.13 16.40
CA ARG A 518 -5.39 14.78 16.88
C ARG A 518 -6.51 14.12 16.08
N ASN A 519 -6.72 12.83 16.33
CA ASN A 519 -7.75 12.01 15.65
C ASN A 519 -7.58 12.02 14.12
N LEU A 520 -6.34 12.02 13.66
CA LEU A 520 -6.02 11.93 12.25
C LEU A 520 -6.08 10.46 11.79
N ALA A 521 -6.53 10.23 10.57
CA ALA A 521 -6.54 8.89 9.97
C ALA A 521 -5.14 8.48 9.49
N ILE A 522 -4.19 8.38 10.43
CA ILE A 522 -2.78 8.07 10.20
C ILE A 522 -2.32 6.88 11.03
N GLY A 523 -1.14 6.36 10.72
CA GLY A 523 -0.49 5.30 11.47
C GLY A 523 -1.09 3.94 11.18
N PHE A 524 -1.11 3.54 9.92
CA PHE A 524 -1.52 2.19 9.54
C PHE A 524 -0.64 1.14 10.25
N PRO A 525 -1.20 0.08 10.83
CA PRO A 525 -0.41 -0.91 11.55
C PRO A 525 0.48 -1.70 10.59
N ALA A 526 1.71 -1.96 11.00
CA ALA A 526 2.61 -2.85 10.27
C ALA A 526 2.07 -4.29 10.29
N ALA A 527 2.25 -4.99 9.17
CA ALA A 527 2.02 -6.42 9.10
C ALA A 527 3.24 -7.20 9.64
N GLU A 528 3.05 -8.46 9.93
CA GLU A 528 4.14 -9.37 10.25
C GLU A 528 5.17 -9.40 9.09
N GLN A 529 6.45 -9.39 9.39
CA GLN A 529 7.57 -9.37 8.43
C GLN A 529 7.72 -8.08 7.59
N THR A 530 6.98 -7.02 7.91
CA THR A 530 7.15 -5.71 7.27
C THR A 530 7.90 -4.72 8.18
N PRO A 531 8.48 -3.64 7.64
CA PRO A 531 9.08 -2.59 8.47
C PRO A 531 8.06 -1.97 9.44
N PRO A 532 8.50 -1.48 10.61
CA PRO A 532 7.61 -0.83 11.59
C PRO A 532 6.81 0.36 11.05
N GLY A 533 7.37 1.11 10.09
CA GLY A 533 6.68 2.14 9.31
C GLY A 533 6.16 1.58 7.99
N TYR A 534 5.25 0.63 8.04
CA TYR A 534 4.73 -0.16 6.91
C TYR A 534 4.25 0.68 5.73
N VAL A 535 3.23 1.51 5.93
CA VAL A 535 2.88 2.64 5.07
C VAL A 535 3.19 3.88 5.89
N GLN A 536 4.32 4.51 5.61
CA GLN A 536 4.81 5.60 6.44
C GLN A 536 3.93 6.83 6.29
N THR A 537 3.37 7.33 7.40
CA THR A 537 2.70 8.64 7.41
C THR A 537 3.68 9.72 6.97
N GLY A 538 3.46 10.33 5.82
CA GLY A 538 4.25 11.45 5.31
C GLY A 538 3.82 12.77 5.94
N VAL A 539 4.79 13.63 6.26
CA VAL A 539 4.57 15.02 6.69
C VAL A 539 5.46 15.94 5.88
N GLY A 540 4.89 17.03 5.37
CA GLY A 540 5.63 18.08 4.70
C GLY A 540 5.14 19.46 5.12
N VAL A 541 6.07 20.38 5.32
CA VAL A 541 5.79 21.76 5.74
C VAL A 541 6.16 22.73 4.64
N SER A 542 5.20 23.52 4.20
CA SER A 542 5.45 24.58 3.23
C SER A 542 6.19 25.77 3.84
N PRO A 543 7.01 26.49 3.07
CA PRO A 543 7.50 27.80 3.47
C PRO A 543 6.42 28.80 3.86
N SER A 544 5.16 28.57 3.47
CA SER A 544 3.99 29.39 3.88
C SER A 544 3.43 29.01 5.26
N GLY A 545 3.96 27.95 5.90
CA GLY A 545 3.47 27.42 7.17
C GLY A 545 2.28 26.46 7.04
N ALA A 546 1.84 26.13 5.83
CA ALA A 546 0.86 25.07 5.61
C ALA A 546 1.52 23.69 5.80
N ILE A 547 0.83 22.77 6.46
CA ILE A 547 1.30 21.43 6.73
C ILE A 547 0.45 20.45 5.92
N TYR A 548 1.10 19.47 5.28
CA TYR A 548 0.47 18.41 4.52
C TYR A 548 0.80 17.07 5.14
N VAL A 549 -0.20 16.19 5.27
CA VAL A 549 -0.04 14.89 5.94
C VAL A 549 -0.78 13.83 5.14
N SER A 550 -0.08 12.75 4.75
CA SER A 550 -0.74 11.60 4.14
C SER A 550 -1.67 10.92 5.16
N ALA A 551 -2.92 10.69 4.76
CA ALA A 551 -3.89 9.95 5.54
C ALA A 551 -3.82 8.47 5.12
N ASP A 552 -2.79 7.79 5.57
CA ASP A 552 -2.42 6.42 5.19
C ASP A 552 -3.49 5.38 5.55
N ARG A 553 -4.40 5.70 6.47
CA ARG A 553 -5.54 4.84 6.84
C ARG A 553 -6.77 5.03 5.97
N THR A 554 -6.82 6.05 5.12
CA THR A 554 -7.99 6.39 4.30
C THR A 554 -7.65 6.81 2.89
N SER A 555 -6.45 6.53 2.38
CA SER A 555 -5.99 6.93 1.03
C SER A 555 -6.22 8.41 0.71
N GLY A 556 -6.08 9.31 1.69
CA GLY A 556 -6.31 10.75 1.54
C GLY A 556 -5.07 11.60 1.79
N LEU A 557 -5.23 12.92 1.68
CA LEU A 557 -4.20 13.90 2.04
C LEU A 557 -4.82 15.02 2.84
N TYR A 558 -4.32 15.27 4.04
CA TYR A 558 -4.69 16.43 4.86
C TYR A 558 -3.91 17.67 4.48
N LYS A 559 -4.57 18.82 4.60
CA LYS A 559 -3.97 20.16 4.71
C LYS A 559 -4.34 20.74 6.06
N ILE A 560 -3.33 21.20 6.80
CA ILE A 560 -3.47 21.76 8.15
C ILE A 560 -2.88 23.16 8.14
N VAL A 561 -3.67 24.14 8.54
CA VAL A 561 -3.26 25.55 8.57
C VAL A 561 -3.62 26.20 9.90
N PRO A 562 -2.90 27.24 10.36
CA PRO A 562 -3.28 27.99 11.53
C PRO A 562 -4.68 28.63 11.36
N GLN A 563 -5.54 28.52 12.36
CA GLN A 563 -6.80 29.26 12.37
C GLN A 563 -6.53 30.74 12.61
N GLN A 564 -6.98 31.60 11.71
CA GLN A 564 -6.89 33.04 11.92
C GLN A 564 -7.80 33.47 13.09
N PRO A 565 -7.29 34.22 14.08
CA PRO A 565 -8.14 34.78 15.12
C PRO A 565 -9.10 35.80 14.47
N GLY A 566 -10.38 35.46 14.35
CA GLY A 566 -11.40 36.44 14.07
C GLY A 566 -12.17 36.37 12.75
N SER A 567 -12.30 35.25 12.04
CA SER A 567 -13.27 35.13 10.93
C SER A 567 -14.62 34.54 11.36
N GLY A 568 -15.11 34.93 12.52
CA GLY A 568 -16.47 34.62 12.95
C GLY A 568 -17.39 35.79 12.64
N ARG A 569 -18.19 35.71 11.56
CA ARG A 569 -19.44 36.44 11.41
C ARG A 569 -20.60 35.50 11.56
#